data_172b378106a87232ae6449d03811a30a
#
_entry.id   172b378106a87232ae6449d03811a30a
#
_cell.length_a   1.000
_cell.length_b   1.000
_cell.length_c   1.000
_cell.angle_alpha   90.00
_cell.angle_beta   90.00
_cell.angle_gamma   90.00
#
_symmetry.space_group_name_H-M   'P 1'
#
loop_
_entity.id
_entity.type
_entity.pdbx_description
1 polymer ?
#
loop_
_entity_poly.entity_id
_entity_poly.type
_entity_poly.pdbx_seq_one_letter_code
_entity_poly.pdbx_strand_id
1 'polypeptide(L)'
;MARSRTVTPVTTTVTVDAVDRLATALNTLDGIAFVRDAWENKAPDNYGVVEMTEQGNALYADNHMVAQEFRLTVHLYATDGNNAWITKIQEKLDAYADGYRLSTHEYLWDISKNHWTWDAYLIAPLQWDEVVTGG
;
A
#
# COMPACT_ATOMS: atom_id res chain seq x y z
N MET A 1 -24.86 -35.22 10.98
CA MET A 1 -23.75 -35.36 10.06
C MET A 1 -22.78 -34.21 10.23
N ALA A 2 -21.58 -34.59 10.52
CA ALA A 2 -20.56 -33.59 10.63
C ALA A 2 -19.95 -33.34 9.25
N ARG A 3 -19.94 -32.13 8.85
CA ARG A 3 -19.21 -31.75 7.66
C ARG A 3 -17.94 -31.05 8.06
N SER A 4 -16.92 -31.31 7.31
CA SER A 4 -15.69 -30.58 7.57
C SER A 4 -15.91 -29.11 7.26
N ARG A 5 -15.44 -28.31 8.12
CA ARG A 5 -15.39 -26.89 7.90
C ARG A 5 -14.07 -26.53 7.28
N THR A 6 -14.15 -25.81 6.23
CA THR A 6 -12.96 -25.24 5.65
C THR A 6 -12.94 -23.77 5.98
N VAL A 7 -11.97 -23.39 6.75
CA VAL A 7 -11.69 -21.96 6.97
C VAL A 7 -10.54 -21.63 6.05
N THR A 8 -10.85 -20.86 5.05
CA THR A 8 -9.84 -20.44 4.08
C THR A 8 -9.40 -19.02 4.41
N PRO A 9 -8.13 -18.82 4.71
CA PRO A 9 -7.63 -17.46 4.88
C PRO A 9 -7.67 -16.73 3.55
N VAL A 10 -8.17 -15.51 3.58
CA VAL A 10 -8.29 -14.67 2.37
C VAL A 10 -6.98 -13.92 2.18
N THR A 11 -5.87 -14.63 2.16
CA THR A 11 -4.53 -14.04 2.14
C THR A 11 -4.30 -13.17 0.91
N THR A 12 -4.70 -13.67 -0.25
CA THR A 12 -4.55 -12.92 -1.51
C THR A 12 -5.38 -11.64 -1.51
N THR A 13 -6.61 -11.72 -1.02
CA THR A 13 -7.50 -10.56 -0.94
C THR A 13 -6.93 -9.51 0.01
N VAL A 14 -6.40 -9.92 1.16
CA VAL A 14 -5.78 -9.01 2.11
C VAL A 14 -4.58 -8.30 1.48
N THR A 15 -3.76 -9.03 0.73
CA THR A 15 -2.60 -8.46 0.03
C THR A 15 -3.02 -7.38 -0.96
N VAL A 16 -4.03 -7.68 -1.77
CA VAL A 16 -4.58 -6.72 -2.74
C VAL A 16 -5.16 -5.52 -2.02
N ASP A 17 -5.92 -5.76 -0.96
CA ASP A 17 -6.55 -4.69 -0.19
C ASP A 17 -5.52 -3.74 0.44
N ALA A 18 -4.38 -4.24 0.88
CA ALA A 18 -3.36 -3.40 1.50
C ALA A 18 -2.85 -2.34 0.52
N VAL A 19 -2.51 -2.73 -0.70
CA VAL A 19 -2.05 -1.80 -1.73
C VAL A 19 -3.19 -0.90 -2.20
N ASP A 20 -4.35 -1.47 -2.50
CA ASP A 20 -5.51 -0.72 -2.98
C ASP A 20 -6.02 0.26 -1.95
N ARG A 21 -6.02 -0.12 -0.68
CA ARG A 21 -6.44 0.75 0.41
C ARG A 21 -5.57 1.99 0.49
N LEU A 22 -4.25 1.81 0.41
CA LEU A 22 -3.33 2.93 0.45
C LEU A 22 -3.43 3.79 -0.81
N ALA A 23 -3.50 3.17 -1.98
CA ALA A 23 -3.67 3.89 -3.23
C ALA A 23 -4.99 4.68 -3.26
N THR A 24 -6.08 4.09 -2.77
CA THR A 24 -7.38 4.75 -2.68
C THR A 24 -7.30 5.96 -1.75
N ALA A 25 -6.65 5.81 -0.60
CA ALA A 25 -6.47 6.91 0.33
C ALA A 25 -5.66 8.05 -0.29
N LEU A 26 -4.59 7.73 -0.99
CA LEU A 26 -3.75 8.73 -1.65
C LEU A 26 -4.47 9.40 -2.82
N ASN A 27 -5.36 8.69 -3.50
CA ASN A 27 -6.17 9.26 -4.58
C ASN A 27 -7.25 10.24 -4.12
N THR A 28 -7.42 10.42 -2.82
CA THR A 28 -8.26 11.50 -2.30
C THR A 28 -7.57 12.85 -2.34
N LEU A 29 -6.28 12.89 -2.64
CA LEU A 29 -5.54 14.15 -2.78
C LEU A 29 -5.88 14.81 -4.10
N ASP A 30 -6.14 16.11 -4.05
CA ASP A 30 -6.49 16.88 -5.25
C ASP A 30 -5.27 17.10 -6.15
N GLY A 31 -5.51 17.00 -7.44
CA GLY A 31 -4.52 17.38 -8.45
C GLY A 31 -3.44 16.35 -8.72
N ILE A 32 -3.54 15.18 -8.12
CA ILE A 32 -2.57 14.10 -8.34
C ILE A 32 -3.26 12.75 -8.32
N ALA A 33 -2.79 11.83 -9.14
CA ALA A 33 -3.29 10.47 -9.20
C ALA A 33 -2.20 9.48 -8.82
N PHE A 34 -2.57 8.46 -8.07
CA PHE A 34 -1.69 7.36 -7.69
C PHE A 34 -2.17 6.08 -8.36
N VAL A 35 -1.23 5.36 -8.96
CA VAL A 35 -1.51 4.07 -9.61
C VAL A 35 -0.73 2.97 -8.91
N ARG A 36 -1.14 1.74 -9.15
CA ARG A 36 -0.42 0.57 -8.64
C ARG A 36 0.71 0.20 -9.59
N ASP A 37 1.84 -0.14 -9.01
CA ASP A 37 3.00 -0.74 -9.64
C ASP A 37 3.69 0.14 -10.69
N ALA A 38 3.01 0.61 -11.68
CA ALA A 38 3.60 1.45 -12.71
C ALA A 38 2.55 2.24 -13.47
N TRP A 39 2.96 3.37 -14.01
CA TRP A 39 2.13 4.15 -14.90
C TRP A 39 2.25 3.60 -16.31
N GLU A 40 1.15 3.12 -16.88
CA GLU A 40 1.19 2.40 -18.16
C GLU A 40 1.25 3.29 -19.40
N ASN A 41 0.69 4.48 -19.33
CA ASN A 41 0.65 5.42 -20.45
C ASN A 41 1.58 6.59 -20.17
N LYS A 42 1.49 7.63 -21.00
CA LYS A 42 2.23 8.85 -20.74
C LYS A 42 1.81 9.42 -19.39
N ALA A 43 2.73 9.49 -18.47
CA ALA A 43 2.47 9.99 -17.14
C ALA A 43 2.23 11.50 -17.15
N PRO A 44 1.32 12.01 -16.30
CA PRO A 44 1.18 13.45 -16.11
C PRO A 44 2.43 14.06 -15.47
N ASP A 45 2.46 15.38 -15.36
CA ASP A 45 3.61 16.07 -14.77
C ASP A 45 3.83 15.68 -13.32
N ASN A 46 2.76 15.47 -12.58
CA ASN A 46 2.82 15.07 -11.19
C ASN A 46 1.96 13.83 -11.00
N TYR A 47 2.55 12.80 -10.45
CA TYR A 47 1.85 11.54 -10.23
C TYR A 47 2.51 10.73 -9.13
N GLY A 48 1.79 9.71 -8.68
CA GLY A 48 2.31 8.78 -7.70
C GLY A 48 2.16 7.33 -8.12
N VAL A 49 2.93 6.49 -7.47
CA VAL A 49 2.89 5.04 -7.66
C VAL A 49 2.94 4.40 -6.28
N VAL A 50 2.11 3.39 -6.08
CA VAL A 50 2.13 2.56 -4.88
C VAL A 50 2.44 1.13 -5.30
N GLU A 51 3.47 0.54 -4.70
CA GLU A 51 3.82 -0.84 -5.00
C GLU A 51 4.08 -1.61 -3.71
N MET A 52 3.87 -2.92 -3.75
CA MET A 52 4.25 -3.79 -2.66
C MET A 52 5.70 -4.19 -2.84
N THR A 53 6.54 -3.72 -1.94
CA THR A 53 7.97 -4.00 -1.99
C THR A 53 8.26 -5.39 -1.48
N GLU A 54 7.57 -5.77 -0.41
CA GLU A 54 7.83 -7.04 0.25
C GLU A 54 6.60 -7.45 1.05
N GLN A 55 6.28 -8.73 1.01
CA GLN A 55 5.34 -9.33 1.94
C GLN A 55 6.15 -9.75 3.16
N GLY A 56 5.91 -9.07 4.28
CA GLY A 56 6.64 -9.31 5.50
C GLY A 56 6.16 -10.55 6.25
N ASN A 57 6.39 -10.56 7.54
CA ASN A 57 6.09 -11.70 8.38
C ASN A 57 4.59 -11.90 8.60
N ALA A 58 4.18 -13.16 8.60
CA ALA A 58 2.87 -13.51 9.10
C ALA A 58 2.89 -13.50 10.62
N LEU A 59 1.84 -12.99 11.21
CA LEU A 59 1.68 -12.94 12.66
C LEU A 59 0.67 -14.01 13.08
N TYR A 60 1.01 -14.75 14.12
CA TYR A 60 0.22 -15.91 14.59
C TYR A 60 -0.27 -15.70 16.01
N ALA A 61 -1.46 -16.21 16.27
CA ALA A 61 -1.98 -16.40 17.61
C ALA A 61 -2.66 -17.76 17.65
N ASP A 62 -2.37 -18.56 18.68
CA ASP A 62 -2.94 -19.90 18.85
C ASP A 62 -2.81 -20.79 17.60
N ASN A 63 -1.65 -20.75 16.95
CA ASN A 63 -1.33 -21.49 15.72
C ASN A 63 -2.14 -21.06 14.49
N HIS A 64 -2.83 -19.93 14.57
CA HIS A 64 -3.53 -19.35 13.44
C HIS A 64 -2.86 -18.05 13.00
N MET A 65 -2.76 -17.86 11.71
CA MET A 65 -2.30 -16.59 11.18
C MET A 65 -3.40 -15.56 11.38
N VAL A 66 -3.13 -14.52 12.17
CA VAL A 66 -4.10 -13.49 12.52
C VAL A 66 -3.88 -12.19 11.80
N ALA A 67 -2.68 -11.95 11.31
CA ALA A 67 -2.36 -10.74 10.58
C ALA A 67 -1.18 -10.99 9.65
N GLN A 68 -1.04 -10.12 8.69
CA GLN A 68 0.06 -10.14 7.73
C GLN A 68 0.69 -8.77 7.68
N GLU A 69 2.01 -8.73 7.75
CA GLU A 69 2.77 -7.51 7.53
C GLU A 69 3.02 -7.32 6.05
N PHE A 70 2.81 -6.12 5.55
CA PHE A 70 3.08 -5.74 4.17
C PHE A 70 4.01 -4.54 4.16
N ARG A 71 5.00 -4.58 3.30
CA ARG A 71 5.89 -3.46 3.05
C ARG A 71 5.58 -2.87 1.69
N LEU A 72 5.31 -1.60 1.69
CA LEU A 72 4.90 -0.86 0.52
C LEU A 72 5.86 0.28 0.27
N THR A 73 6.02 0.64 -0.98
CA THR A 73 6.75 1.85 -1.36
C THR A 73 5.78 2.80 -2.04
N VAL A 74 5.76 4.03 -1.56
CA VAL A 74 5.00 5.11 -2.18
C VAL A 74 5.99 6.00 -2.91
N HIS A 75 5.74 6.22 -4.19
CA HIS A 75 6.53 7.10 -5.03
C HIS A 75 5.74 8.35 -5.35
N LEU A 76 6.40 9.49 -5.27
CA LEU A 76 5.89 10.76 -5.75
C LEU A 76 6.85 11.28 -6.82
N TYR A 77 6.31 11.57 -7.99
CA TYR A 77 7.04 12.25 -9.05
C TYR A 77 6.41 13.61 -9.27
N ALA A 78 7.19 14.66 -9.15
CA ALA A 78 6.71 16.03 -9.30
C ALA A 78 7.77 16.93 -9.92
N THR A 79 7.33 17.85 -10.75
CA THR A 79 8.25 18.81 -11.40
C THR A 79 8.79 19.81 -10.40
N ASP A 80 8.01 20.18 -9.40
CA ASP A 80 8.41 21.13 -8.37
C ASP A 80 8.96 20.39 -7.14
N GLY A 81 10.17 20.74 -6.74
CA GLY A 81 10.80 20.17 -5.56
C GLY A 81 10.19 20.65 -4.23
N ASN A 82 9.42 21.71 -4.27
CA ASN A 82 8.76 22.27 -3.08
C ASN A 82 7.25 22.28 -3.32
N ASN A 83 6.62 21.14 -3.10
CA ASN A 83 5.19 20.99 -3.33
C ASN A 83 4.46 20.55 -2.07
N ALA A 84 3.16 20.81 -2.04
CA ALA A 84 2.32 20.50 -0.89
C ALA A 84 2.00 19.00 -0.75
N TRP A 85 2.20 18.20 -1.78
CA TRP A 85 1.88 16.78 -1.73
C TRP A 85 2.75 15.99 -0.77
N ILE A 86 3.99 16.44 -0.55
CA ILE A 86 4.89 15.78 0.41
C ILE A 86 4.23 15.67 1.77
N THR A 87 3.77 16.78 2.31
CA THR A 87 3.08 16.82 3.60
C THR A 87 1.77 16.05 3.57
N LYS A 88 1.00 16.21 2.51
CA LYS A 88 -0.30 15.53 2.38
C LYS A 88 -0.17 14.02 2.29
N ILE A 89 0.85 13.54 1.58
CA ILE A 89 1.16 12.10 1.53
C ILE A 89 1.52 11.60 2.92
N GLN A 90 2.35 12.33 3.65
CA GLN A 90 2.73 11.94 5.01
C GLN A 90 1.54 11.91 5.95
N GLU A 91 0.60 12.84 5.81
CA GLU A 91 -0.64 12.82 6.58
C GLU A 91 -1.47 11.57 6.29
N LYS A 92 -1.54 11.15 5.02
CA LYS A 92 -2.23 9.91 4.66
C LYS A 92 -1.51 8.68 5.20
N LEU A 93 -0.19 8.66 5.17
CA LEU A 93 0.59 7.56 5.74
C LEU A 93 0.41 7.49 7.26
N ASP A 94 0.34 8.63 7.93
CA ASP A 94 0.02 8.66 9.36
C ASP A 94 -1.33 8.03 9.67
N ALA A 95 -2.30 8.23 8.80
CA ALA A 95 -3.66 7.73 9.01
C ALA A 95 -3.82 6.24 8.63
N TYR A 96 -3.09 5.77 7.62
CA TYR A 96 -3.36 4.47 7.01
C TYR A 96 -2.25 3.44 7.13
N ALA A 97 -1.03 3.86 7.46
CA ALA A 97 0.09 2.94 7.66
C ALA A 97 0.40 2.79 9.14
N ASP A 98 0.96 1.66 9.51
CA ASP A 98 1.41 1.42 10.88
C ASP A 98 2.79 2.02 11.14
N GLY A 99 3.52 2.28 10.10
CA GLY A 99 4.78 2.98 10.16
C GLY A 99 5.24 3.38 8.77
N TYR A 100 6.00 4.44 8.68
CA TYR A 100 6.57 4.90 7.42
C TYR A 100 7.78 5.78 7.67
N ARG A 101 8.57 5.94 6.62
CA ARG A 101 9.67 6.90 6.62
C ARG A 101 9.92 7.40 5.19
N LEU A 102 10.37 8.63 5.07
CA LEU A 102 10.89 9.13 3.81
C LEU A 102 12.24 8.45 3.57
N SER A 103 12.31 7.67 2.51
CA SER A 103 13.49 6.88 2.18
C SER A 103 14.47 7.66 1.31
N THR A 104 13.99 8.22 0.20
CA THR A 104 14.84 8.93 -0.75
C THR A 104 14.16 10.15 -1.32
N HIS A 105 15.00 11.10 -1.72
CA HIS A 105 14.60 12.20 -2.58
C HIS A 105 15.73 12.47 -3.54
N GLU A 106 15.44 12.42 -4.84
CA GLU A 106 16.43 12.69 -5.87
C GLU A 106 15.79 13.42 -7.05
N TYR A 107 16.60 14.10 -7.82
CA TYR A 107 16.14 14.71 -9.05
C TYR A 107 16.54 13.81 -10.23
N LEU A 108 15.56 13.43 -11.03
CA LEU A 108 15.75 12.58 -12.20
C LEU A 108 15.91 13.47 -13.44
N TRP A 109 17.14 13.66 -13.87
CA TRP A 109 17.47 14.56 -14.96
C TRP A 109 16.90 14.13 -16.32
N ASP A 110 16.80 12.83 -16.54
CA ASP A 110 16.28 12.27 -17.79
C ASP A 110 14.81 12.61 -18.04
N ILE A 111 14.01 12.73 -16.99
CA ILE A 111 12.59 13.08 -17.09
C ILE A 111 12.27 14.44 -16.45
N SER A 112 13.26 15.14 -15.95
CA SER A 112 13.11 16.46 -15.32
C SER A 112 12.07 16.48 -14.20
N LYS A 113 12.17 15.51 -13.31
CA LYS A 113 11.24 15.38 -12.17
C LYS A 113 11.99 15.11 -10.89
N ASN A 114 11.46 15.64 -9.81
CA ASN A 114 11.85 15.20 -8.48
C ASN A 114 11.11 13.91 -8.14
N HIS A 115 11.81 13.01 -7.47
CA HIS A 115 11.28 11.72 -7.08
C HIS A 115 11.51 11.48 -5.60
N TRP A 116 10.43 11.29 -4.86
CA TRP A 116 10.46 10.92 -3.44
C TRP A 116 9.95 9.51 -3.29
N THR A 117 10.54 8.78 -2.35
CA THR A 117 10.03 7.48 -1.96
C THR A 117 9.83 7.41 -0.45
N TRP A 118 8.73 6.84 -0.05
CA TRP A 118 8.45 6.49 1.34
C TRP A 118 8.34 4.99 1.45
N ASP A 119 9.03 4.44 2.44
CA ASP A 119 8.80 3.07 2.85
C ASP A 119 7.69 3.09 3.89
N ALA A 120 6.66 2.29 3.67
CA ALA A 120 5.55 2.18 4.58
C ALA A 120 5.28 0.72 4.87
N TYR A 121 4.76 0.42 6.04
CA TYR A 121 4.32 -0.93 6.30
C TYR A 121 2.95 -0.92 6.98
N LEU A 122 2.20 -1.97 6.70
CA LEU A 122 0.89 -2.19 7.26
C LEU A 122 0.84 -3.57 7.88
N ILE A 123 0.17 -3.64 9.01
CA ILE A 123 -0.21 -4.91 9.60
C ILE A 123 -1.70 -5.06 9.33
N ALA A 124 -2.03 -5.90 8.36
CA ALA A 124 -3.41 -6.12 7.98
C ALA A 124 -3.94 -7.38 8.65
N PRO A 125 -5.01 -7.27 9.45
CA PRO A 125 -5.62 -8.45 10.00
C PRO A 125 -6.19 -9.31 8.87
N LEU A 126 -5.95 -10.60 8.96
CA LEU A 126 -6.56 -11.55 8.05
C LEU A 126 -8.00 -11.73 8.44
N GLN A 127 -8.89 -11.46 7.51
CA GLN A 127 -10.26 -11.87 7.65
C GLN A 127 -10.34 -13.32 7.22
N TRP A 128 -10.60 -14.16 8.19
CA TRP A 128 -10.96 -15.50 7.88
C TRP A 128 -12.35 -15.45 7.28
N ASP A 129 -12.43 -15.76 6.01
CA ASP A 129 -13.72 -16.02 5.43
C ASP A 129 -14.23 -17.29 6.09
N GLU A 130 -14.88 -17.14 7.20
CA GLU A 130 -15.62 -18.22 7.80
C GLU A 130 -16.70 -18.64 6.83
N VAL A 131 -16.30 -19.20 5.76
CA VAL A 131 -17.22 -20.03 5.02
C VAL A 131 -17.42 -21.23 5.92
N VAL A 132 -18.27 -21.04 6.85
CA VAL A 132 -18.77 -22.13 7.61
C VAL A 132 -19.51 -23.02 6.64
N THR A 133 -18.76 -23.85 6.00
CA THR A 133 -19.38 -24.89 5.25
C THR A 133 -19.97 -25.85 6.24
N GLY A 134 -21.10 -25.63 6.51
CA GLY A 134 -21.79 -26.67 7.08
C GLY A 134 -21.72 -26.73 8.53
N GLY A 135 -22.30 -26.13 9.03
CA GLY A 135 -22.68 -26.09 10.41
C GLY A 135 -22.22 -27.11 11.24
#